data_e9b4964f4a494539a2a5623eb2d393c2
#
_entry.id   e9b4964f4a494539a2a5623eb2d393c2
#
_cell.length_a   1.000
_cell.length_b   1.000
_cell.length_c   1.000
_cell.angle_alpha   90.00
_cell.angle_beta   90.00
_cell.angle_gamma   90.00
#
_symmetry.space_group_name_H-M   'P 1'
#
loop_
_entity.id
_entity.type
_entity.pdbx_description
1 polymer ?
#
loop_
_entity_poly.entity_id
_entity_poly.type
_entity_poly.pdbx_seq_one_letter_code
_entity_poly.pdbx_strand_id
1 'polypeptide(L)'
;VETRKKNTPSIGGKEMSNIAIKEYAANYQEDLIRMILAIQQQEFEIPITREAQPDLANIPGFYQQGNGNFWVAVNGAEVVGTIGLIDIGNNQVALRKMFVKASFRGAELGVAKKLLDQALEWVGKQNVKTVYLGTTDKFLAAHRFYDKNGFARIAREELPPTFPVMQVDTVFYQYCIA
;
A
#
# COMPACT_ATOMS: atom_id res chain seq x y z
N VAL A 1 -2.98 59.70 5.28
CA VAL A 1 -1.81 58.84 5.06
C VAL A 1 -2.28 57.41 5.14
N GLU A 2 -2.60 56.81 4.00
CA GLU A 2 -2.99 55.39 3.88
C GLU A 2 -1.73 54.52 3.81
N THR A 3 -1.55 53.65 4.80
CA THR A 3 -0.54 52.65 4.78
C THR A 3 -1.04 51.41 3.99
N ARG A 4 -0.58 51.24 2.75
CA ARG A 4 -0.76 50.05 1.97
C ARG A 4 -0.10 48.86 2.66
N LYS A 5 -0.90 47.89 3.11
CA LYS A 5 -0.43 46.56 3.47
C LYS A 5 0.01 45.87 2.20
N LYS A 6 1.30 45.52 2.10
CA LYS A 6 1.86 44.66 1.07
C LYS A 6 1.36 43.24 1.32
N ASN A 7 0.52 42.75 0.43
CA ASN A 7 0.22 41.32 0.33
C ASN A 7 1.47 40.62 -0.19
N THR A 8 2.12 39.85 0.65
CA THR A 8 3.13 38.90 0.27
C THR A 8 2.40 37.69 -0.26
N PRO A 9 2.65 37.20 -1.52
CA PRO A 9 2.07 35.98 -1.97
C PRO A 9 2.70 34.83 -1.17
N SER A 10 1.89 34.04 -0.48
CA SER A 10 2.32 32.82 0.14
C SER A 10 2.71 31.84 -0.96
N ILE A 11 4.00 31.57 -1.05
CA ILE A 11 4.54 30.51 -1.93
C ILE A 11 3.97 29.19 -1.42
N GLY A 12 3.21 28.53 -2.30
CA GLY A 12 2.53 27.27 -2.13
C GLY A 12 3.07 26.31 -1.08
N GLY A 13 2.56 26.43 0.12
CA GLY A 13 2.52 25.28 1.00
C GLY A 13 1.58 24.26 0.36
N LYS A 14 2.09 23.08 -0.01
CA LYS A 14 1.21 21.94 -0.27
C LYS A 14 0.21 21.93 0.85
N GLU A 15 -1.07 22.10 0.53
CA GLU A 15 -2.10 21.97 1.54
C GLU A 15 -1.92 20.62 2.20
N MET A 16 -1.38 20.64 3.41
CA MET A 16 -1.29 19.48 4.25
C MET A 16 -2.71 19.09 4.51
N SER A 17 -3.24 18.07 3.76
CA SER A 17 -4.18 17.54 4.56
C SER A 17 -5.34 16.79 4.15
N ASN A 18 -5.69 16.52 3.04
CA ASN A 18 -6.91 15.75 2.86
C ASN A 18 -6.63 14.35 2.31
N ILE A 19 -5.66 13.67 2.91
CA ILE A 19 -5.46 12.25 2.60
C ILE A 19 -6.53 11.46 3.33
N ALA A 20 -7.44 10.87 2.57
CA ALA A 20 -8.45 9.95 3.06
C ALA A 20 -8.13 8.53 2.63
N ILE A 21 -8.36 7.57 3.52
CA ILE A 21 -8.28 6.15 3.19
C ILE A 21 -9.67 5.66 2.86
N LYS A 22 -9.83 5.11 1.66
CA LYS A 22 -11.11 4.61 1.15
C LYS A 22 -10.98 3.14 0.80
N GLU A 23 -12.01 2.38 1.08
CA GLU A 23 -12.15 1.03 0.55
C GLU A 23 -12.23 1.10 -0.98
N TYR A 24 -11.60 0.13 -1.66
CA TYR A 24 -11.61 0.09 -3.12
C TYR A 24 -13.04 0.08 -3.68
N ALA A 25 -13.22 0.88 -4.70
CA ALA A 25 -14.40 0.88 -5.56
C ALA A 25 -13.96 1.01 -7.02
N ALA A 26 -14.82 0.62 -7.95
CA ALA A 26 -14.48 0.52 -9.38
C ALA A 26 -13.99 1.84 -10.01
N ASN A 27 -14.43 2.98 -9.48
CA ASN A 27 -14.00 4.29 -9.96
C ASN A 27 -12.51 4.60 -9.72
N TYR A 28 -11.83 3.85 -8.83
CA TYR A 28 -10.40 4.04 -8.56
C TYR A 28 -9.49 3.17 -9.44
N GLN A 29 -10.04 2.18 -10.16
CA GLN A 29 -9.26 1.14 -10.82
C GLN A 29 -8.18 1.69 -11.77
N GLU A 30 -8.53 2.51 -12.73
CA GLU A 30 -7.57 2.99 -13.73
C GLU A 30 -6.50 3.90 -13.11
N ASP A 31 -6.86 4.75 -12.16
CA ASP A 31 -5.92 5.66 -11.50
C ASP A 31 -4.91 4.89 -10.65
N LEU A 32 -5.37 3.89 -9.87
CA LEU A 32 -4.45 3.08 -9.07
C LEU A 32 -3.52 2.22 -9.94
N ILE A 33 -4.00 1.66 -11.04
CA ILE A 33 -3.18 0.87 -11.96
C ILE A 33 -2.09 1.77 -12.58
N ARG A 34 -2.46 2.94 -13.05
CA ARG A 34 -1.51 3.90 -13.62
C ARG A 34 -0.43 4.29 -12.61
N MET A 35 -0.81 4.56 -11.36
CA MET A 35 0.11 4.90 -10.29
C MET A 35 1.07 3.73 -9.99
N ILE A 36 0.54 2.53 -9.82
CA ILE A 36 1.35 1.34 -9.51
C ILE A 36 2.34 1.04 -10.63
N LEU A 37 1.91 1.05 -11.89
CA LEU A 37 2.78 0.81 -13.03
C LEU A 37 3.88 1.87 -13.15
N ALA A 38 3.56 3.14 -12.90
CA ALA A 38 4.57 4.21 -12.91
C ALA A 38 5.65 3.99 -11.84
N ILE A 39 5.26 3.56 -10.64
CA ILE A 39 6.21 3.25 -9.57
C ILE A 39 7.07 2.04 -9.96
N GLN A 40 6.45 0.96 -10.41
CA GLN A 40 7.16 -0.27 -10.75
C GLN A 40 8.11 -0.09 -11.93
N GLN A 41 7.61 0.44 -13.04
CA GLN A 41 8.34 0.49 -14.32
C GLN A 41 9.28 1.68 -14.43
N GLN A 42 8.82 2.88 -14.04
CA GLN A 42 9.55 4.12 -14.25
C GLN A 42 10.47 4.46 -13.08
N GLU A 43 9.98 4.34 -11.84
CA GLU A 43 10.77 4.69 -10.67
C GLU A 43 11.78 3.61 -10.28
N PHE A 44 11.37 2.35 -10.27
CA PHE A 44 12.19 1.23 -9.80
C PHE A 44 12.68 0.31 -10.92
N GLU A 45 12.34 0.60 -12.17
CA GLU A 45 12.80 -0.14 -13.36
C GLU A 45 12.53 -1.65 -13.26
N ILE A 46 11.41 -2.04 -12.67
CA ILE A 46 10.97 -3.43 -12.59
C ILE A 46 10.22 -3.77 -13.88
N PRO A 47 10.66 -4.77 -14.65
CA PRO A 47 10.04 -5.11 -15.93
C PRO A 47 8.75 -5.92 -15.75
N ILE A 48 7.79 -5.39 -15.02
CA ILE A 48 6.49 -6.00 -14.80
C ILE A 48 5.42 -5.25 -15.59
N THR A 49 4.55 -5.97 -16.28
CA THR A 49 3.49 -5.40 -17.10
C THR A 49 2.14 -5.42 -16.38
N ARG A 50 1.17 -4.67 -16.92
CA ARG A 50 -0.23 -4.74 -16.47
C ARG A 50 -0.78 -6.16 -16.64
N GLU A 51 -0.49 -6.78 -17.76
CA GLU A 51 -0.97 -8.14 -18.10
C GLU A 51 -0.40 -9.21 -17.17
N ALA A 52 0.79 -8.99 -16.63
CA ALA A 52 1.40 -9.87 -15.63
C ALA A 52 0.78 -9.69 -14.22
N GLN A 53 -0.15 -8.76 -14.07
CA GLN A 53 -0.83 -8.45 -12.81
C GLN A 53 -2.35 -8.52 -12.97
N PRO A 54 -2.92 -9.72 -13.24
CA PRO A 54 -4.37 -9.87 -13.45
C PRO A 54 -5.19 -9.52 -12.20
N ASP A 55 -4.59 -9.52 -11.03
CA ASP A 55 -5.22 -9.08 -9.79
C ASP A 55 -5.67 -7.60 -9.85
N LEU A 56 -4.93 -6.75 -10.55
CA LEU A 56 -5.30 -5.34 -10.71
C LEU A 56 -6.51 -5.14 -11.64
N ALA A 57 -6.76 -6.08 -12.53
CA ALA A 57 -7.94 -6.04 -13.40
C ALA A 57 -9.22 -6.54 -12.70
N ASN A 58 -9.07 -7.25 -11.58
CA ASN A 58 -10.20 -7.79 -10.83
C ASN A 58 -9.94 -7.73 -9.32
N ILE A 59 -9.82 -6.52 -8.79
CA ILE A 59 -9.58 -6.31 -7.36
C ILE A 59 -10.68 -6.92 -6.48
N PRO A 60 -11.98 -6.80 -6.78
CA PRO A 60 -13.00 -7.48 -5.98
C PRO A 60 -12.81 -8.99 -5.91
N GLY A 61 -12.49 -9.65 -7.02
CA GLY A 61 -12.34 -11.10 -7.09
C GLY A 61 -11.07 -11.64 -6.43
N PHE A 62 -9.98 -10.86 -6.44
CA PHE A 62 -8.71 -11.28 -5.82
C PHE A 62 -8.57 -10.86 -4.36
N TYR A 63 -9.04 -9.67 -4.01
CA TYR A 63 -8.78 -9.06 -2.70
C TYR A 63 -10.00 -8.99 -1.80
N GLN A 64 -11.15 -8.62 -2.34
CA GLN A 64 -12.36 -8.37 -1.54
C GLN A 64 -13.18 -9.65 -1.37
N GLN A 65 -12.50 -10.72 -1.01
CA GLN A 65 -13.06 -12.05 -0.73
C GLN A 65 -12.61 -12.53 0.65
N GLY A 66 -13.49 -13.22 1.37
CA GLY A 66 -13.16 -13.76 2.69
C GLY A 66 -12.66 -12.69 3.65
N ASN A 67 -11.49 -12.90 4.23
CA ASN A 67 -10.82 -11.96 5.15
C ASN A 67 -9.95 -10.93 4.43
N GLY A 68 -9.89 -10.95 3.09
CA GLY A 68 -9.17 -9.98 2.29
C GLY A 68 -9.93 -8.67 2.11
N ASN A 69 -9.24 -7.63 1.68
CA ASN A 69 -9.81 -6.37 1.23
C ASN A 69 -8.75 -5.52 0.51
N PHE A 70 -9.14 -4.36 0.04
CA PHE A 70 -8.24 -3.45 -0.68
C PHE A 70 -8.63 -1.99 -0.40
N TRP A 71 -7.64 -1.14 -0.17
CA TRP A 71 -7.86 0.29 0.11
C TRP A 71 -6.99 1.16 -0.77
N VAL A 72 -7.47 2.36 -0.98
CA VAL A 72 -6.75 3.44 -1.65
C VAL A 72 -6.59 4.62 -0.70
N ALA A 73 -5.47 5.29 -0.78
CA ALA A 73 -5.29 6.62 -0.22
C ALA A 73 -5.58 7.63 -1.32
N VAL A 74 -6.43 8.61 -1.04
CA VAL A 74 -6.81 9.63 -2.00
C VAL A 74 -6.52 11.02 -1.45
N ASN A 75 -6.00 11.88 -2.32
CA ASN A 75 -5.89 13.31 -2.10
C ASN A 75 -6.90 14.01 -3.02
N GLY A 76 -8.06 14.38 -2.47
CA GLY A 76 -9.17 14.78 -3.31
C GLY A 76 -9.63 13.64 -4.22
N ALA A 77 -9.55 13.82 -5.53
CA ALA A 77 -9.86 12.79 -6.52
C ALA A 77 -8.67 11.94 -6.96
N GLU A 78 -7.45 12.31 -6.55
CA GLU A 78 -6.21 11.64 -6.96
C GLU A 78 -5.90 10.44 -6.05
N VAL A 79 -5.68 9.26 -6.64
CA VAL A 79 -5.15 8.10 -5.92
C VAL A 79 -3.65 8.28 -5.70
N VAL A 80 -3.23 8.28 -4.44
CA VAL A 80 -1.84 8.52 -4.05
C VAL A 80 -1.20 7.34 -3.34
N GLY A 81 -1.98 6.30 -3.03
CA GLY A 81 -1.46 5.08 -2.41
C GLY A 81 -2.45 3.95 -2.45
N THR A 82 -1.96 2.74 -2.23
CA THR A 82 -2.73 1.49 -2.21
C THR A 82 -2.22 0.53 -1.17
N ILE A 83 -3.09 -0.36 -0.71
CA ILE A 83 -2.75 -1.56 0.06
C ILE A 83 -3.82 -2.62 -0.17
N GLY A 84 -3.39 -3.87 -0.37
CA GLY A 84 -4.28 -5.01 -0.54
C GLY A 84 -3.97 -6.14 0.41
N LEU A 85 -5.00 -6.87 0.79
CA LEU A 85 -4.92 -8.09 1.58
C LEU A 85 -5.63 -9.22 0.83
N ILE A 86 -4.93 -10.32 0.60
CA ILE A 86 -5.52 -11.55 0.05
C ILE A 86 -5.73 -12.55 1.19
N ASP A 87 -6.94 -13.10 1.29
CA ASP A 87 -7.20 -14.25 2.16
C ASP A 87 -6.48 -15.48 1.61
N ILE A 88 -5.56 -16.04 2.37
CA ILE A 88 -4.82 -17.25 2.00
C ILE A 88 -5.22 -18.48 2.83
N GLY A 89 -6.33 -18.41 3.56
CA GLY A 89 -6.83 -19.48 4.40
C GLY A 89 -6.19 -19.55 5.77
N ASN A 90 -6.66 -20.42 6.63
CA ASN A 90 -6.15 -20.65 7.98
C ASN A 90 -6.04 -19.39 8.85
N ASN A 91 -6.96 -18.44 8.69
CA ASN A 91 -6.93 -17.14 9.36
C ASN A 91 -5.65 -16.35 9.08
N GLN A 92 -5.13 -16.46 7.86
CA GLN A 92 -3.93 -15.78 7.38
C GLN A 92 -4.25 -14.95 6.15
N VAL A 93 -3.57 -13.83 5.99
CA VAL A 93 -3.65 -12.97 4.80
C VAL A 93 -2.27 -12.65 4.26
N ALA A 94 -2.19 -12.39 2.96
CA ALA A 94 -1.02 -11.84 2.31
C ALA A 94 -1.24 -10.35 2.03
N LEU A 95 -0.36 -9.50 2.53
CA LEU A 95 -0.33 -8.07 2.22
C LEU A 95 0.37 -7.87 0.88
N ARG A 96 -0.30 -7.16 -0.02
CA ARG A 96 0.19 -6.89 -1.38
C ARG A 96 -0.15 -5.49 -1.83
N LYS A 97 0.49 -5.06 -2.91
CA LYS A 97 0.22 -3.77 -3.56
C LYS A 97 0.30 -2.58 -2.61
N MET A 98 1.27 -2.62 -1.70
CA MET A 98 1.58 -1.50 -0.82
C MET A 98 2.44 -0.49 -1.58
N PHE A 99 1.81 0.54 -2.09
CA PHE A 99 2.48 1.59 -2.86
C PHE A 99 2.02 2.97 -2.39
N VAL A 100 2.94 3.92 -2.39
CA VAL A 100 2.67 5.33 -2.16
C VAL A 100 3.40 6.15 -3.24
N LYS A 101 2.69 7.07 -3.86
CA LYS A 101 3.25 7.97 -4.86
C LYS A 101 4.40 8.78 -4.27
N ALA A 102 5.51 8.92 -5.00
CA ALA A 102 6.75 9.50 -4.48
C ALA A 102 6.56 10.86 -3.80
N SER A 103 5.75 11.74 -4.40
CA SER A 103 5.44 13.07 -3.85
C SER A 103 4.61 13.06 -2.55
N PHE A 104 4.07 11.91 -2.17
CA PHE A 104 3.25 11.72 -0.97
C PHE A 104 3.91 10.81 0.07
N ARG A 105 5.17 10.44 -0.13
CA ARG A 105 5.95 9.65 0.83
C ARG A 105 6.49 10.51 1.95
N GLY A 106 6.80 9.85 3.06
CA GLY A 106 7.45 10.45 4.22
C GLY A 106 6.56 10.46 5.46
N ALA A 107 7.22 10.55 6.60
CA ALA A 107 6.56 10.48 7.91
C ALA A 107 5.59 11.64 8.16
N GLU A 108 5.84 12.81 7.56
CA GLU A 108 4.99 13.99 7.75
C GLU A 108 3.57 13.78 7.24
N LEU A 109 3.41 13.22 6.04
CA LEU A 109 2.10 12.91 5.49
C LEU A 109 1.53 11.60 6.04
N GLY A 110 2.40 10.66 6.37
CA GLY A 110 2.03 9.39 6.98
C GLY A 110 1.08 8.51 6.16
N VAL A 111 1.12 8.62 4.82
CA VAL A 111 0.19 7.88 3.95
C VAL A 111 0.37 6.37 4.10
N ALA A 112 1.60 5.88 4.06
CA ALA A 112 1.88 4.46 4.24
C ALA A 112 1.39 3.95 5.60
N LYS A 113 1.62 4.71 6.66
CA LYS A 113 1.17 4.36 8.00
C LYS A 113 -0.36 4.32 8.10
N LYS A 114 -1.05 5.28 7.50
CA LYS A 114 -2.53 5.31 7.45
C LYS A 114 -3.09 4.10 6.72
N LEU A 115 -2.49 3.72 5.59
CA LEU A 115 -2.88 2.53 4.83
C LEU A 115 -2.66 1.26 5.65
N LEU A 116 -1.50 1.11 6.26
CA LEU A 116 -1.19 -0.05 7.09
C LEU A 116 -2.11 -0.14 8.31
N ASP A 117 -2.35 0.96 9.01
CA ASP A 117 -3.24 0.99 10.17
C ASP A 117 -4.66 0.58 9.80
N GLN A 118 -5.15 1.02 8.64
CA GLN A 118 -6.46 0.60 8.12
C GLN A 118 -6.51 -0.91 7.87
N ALA A 119 -5.48 -1.46 7.24
CA ALA A 119 -5.40 -2.90 6.97
C ALA A 119 -5.32 -3.71 8.26
N LEU A 120 -4.50 -3.28 9.23
CA LEU A 120 -4.37 -3.98 10.52
C LEU A 120 -5.64 -3.88 11.38
N GLU A 121 -6.35 -2.76 11.34
CA GLU A 121 -7.67 -2.64 11.97
C GLU A 121 -8.67 -3.63 11.37
N TRP A 122 -8.70 -3.75 10.04
CA TRP A 122 -9.54 -4.71 9.34
C TRP A 122 -9.26 -6.16 9.77
N VAL A 123 -7.98 -6.58 9.75
CA VAL A 123 -7.63 -7.96 10.11
C VAL A 123 -7.93 -8.27 11.57
N GLY A 124 -7.81 -7.30 12.47
CA GLY A 124 -8.19 -7.46 13.87
C GLY A 124 -9.69 -7.76 14.05
N LYS A 125 -10.53 -7.23 13.18
CA LYS A 125 -11.98 -7.50 13.16
C LYS A 125 -12.36 -8.81 12.47
N GLN A 126 -11.48 -9.37 11.63
CA GLN A 126 -11.72 -10.57 10.82
C GLN A 126 -11.20 -11.86 11.45
N ASN A 127 -10.73 -11.83 12.70
CA ASN A 127 -10.11 -12.99 13.34
C ASN A 127 -8.89 -13.54 12.58
N VAL A 128 -8.17 -12.70 11.86
CA VAL A 128 -6.90 -13.04 11.22
C VAL A 128 -5.81 -13.12 12.28
N LYS A 129 -4.93 -14.11 12.17
CA LYS A 129 -3.84 -14.33 13.14
C LYS A 129 -2.49 -13.82 12.65
N THR A 130 -2.24 -13.91 11.35
CA THR A 130 -0.95 -13.56 10.78
C THR A 130 -1.11 -12.88 9.44
N VAL A 131 -0.34 -11.81 9.23
CA VAL A 131 -0.17 -11.14 7.96
C VAL A 131 1.22 -11.47 7.43
N TYR A 132 1.31 -12.01 6.22
CA TYR A 132 2.56 -12.26 5.51
C TYR A 132 2.73 -11.28 4.36
N LEU A 133 3.97 -10.99 4.00
CA LEU A 133 4.27 -10.25 2.78
C LEU A 133 5.59 -10.68 2.17
N GLY A 134 5.67 -10.54 0.85
CA GLY A 134 6.91 -10.61 0.09
C GLY A 134 7.17 -9.29 -0.60
N THR A 135 8.43 -8.94 -0.71
CA THR A 135 8.88 -7.72 -1.39
C THR A 135 10.20 -7.96 -2.10
N THR A 136 10.60 -7.02 -2.94
CA THR A 136 11.90 -7.06 -3.61
C THR A 136 12.97 -6.34 -2.81
N ASP A 137 14.21 -6.75 -2.96
CA ASP A 137 15.38 -6.08 -2.39
C ASP A 137 15.58 -4.63 -2.90
N LYS A 138 14.90 -4.25 -3.98
CA LYS A 138 14.92 -2.88 -4.52
C LYS A 138 14.16 -1.88 -3.65
N PHE A 139 13.19 -2.32 -2.86
CA PHE A 139 12.34 -1.44 -2.05
C PHE A 139 12.89 -1.23 -0.64
N LEU A 140 14.07 -0.63 -0.51
CA LEU A 140 14.75 -0.45 0.77
C LEU A 140 13.95 0.38 1.79
N ALA A 141 13.25 1.41 1.32
CA ALA A 141 12.39 2.23 2.18
C ALA A 141 11.21 1.42 2.74
N ALA A 142 10.68 0.49 1.95
CA ALA A 142 9.62 -0.42 2.40
C ALA A 142 10.15 -1.36 3.50
N HIS A 143 11.37 -1.90 3.36
CA HIS A 143 11.98 -2.74 4.39
C HIS A 143 12.07 -2.00 5.72
N ARG A 144 12.58 -0.77 5.72
CA ARG A 144 12.65 0.05 6.95
C ARG A 144 11.27 0.32 7.54
N PHE A 145 10.29 0.56 6.68
CA PHE A 145 8.90 0.78 7.10
C PHE A 145 8.31 -0.45 7.79
N TYR A 146 8.48 -1.64 7.22
CA TYR A 146 7.99 -2.88 7.82
C TYR A 146 8.70 -3.19 9.13
N ASP A 147 10.03 -3.08 9.17
CA ASP A 147 10.82 -3.28 10.39
C ASP A 147 10.34 -2.36 11.52
N LYS A 148 10.10 -1.09 11.20
CA LYS A 148 9.64 -0.08 12.17
C LYS A 148 8.21 -0.34 12.67
N ASN A 149 7.36 -0.97 11.87
CA ASN A 149 5.95 -1.17 12.17
C ASN A 149 5.61 -2.59 12.68
N GLY A 150 6.57 -3.29 13.23
CA GLY A 150 6.34 -4.53 13.96
C GLY A 150 6.35 -5.80 13.11
N PHE A 151 6.70 -5.71 11.83
CA PHE A 151 6.93 -6.89 11.01
C PHE A 151 8.30 -7.51 11.32
N ALA A 152 8.35 -8.82 11.36
CA ALA A 152 9.58 -9.59 11.52
C ALA A 152 9.98 -10.22 10.19
N ARG A 153 11.26 -10.09 9.82
CA ARG A 153 11.79 -10.74 8.64
C ARG A 153 11.83 -12.26 8.86
N ILE A 154 11.38 -13.01 7.87
CA ILE A 154 11.36 -14.47 7.89
C ILE A 154 12.06 -15.03 6.65
N ALA A 155 12.50 -16.29 6.74
CA ALA A 155 12.99 -17.04 5.59
C ALA A 155 11.82 -17.46 4.69
N ARG A 156 12.10 -17.66 3.41
CA ARG A 156 11.07 -18.13 2.44
C ARG A 156 10.42 -19.44 2.88
N GLU A 157 11.19 -20.32 3.49
CA GLU A 157 10.75 -21.64 3.97
C GLU A 157 9.73 -21.55 5.12
N GLU A 158 9.67 -20.40 5.81
CA GLU A 158 8.71 -20.15 6.89
C GLU A 158 7.35 -19.67 6.39
N LEU A 159 7.21 -19.38 5.10
CA LEU A 159 5.94 -19.01 4.50
C LEU A 159 4.97 -20.19 4.48
N PRO A 160 3.66 -19.97 4.68
CA PRO A 160 2.67 -21.03 4.51
C PRO A 160 2.58 -21.44 3.04
N PRO A 161 2.21 -22.70 2.75
CA PRO A 161 2.10 -23.20 1.36
C PRO A 161 1.13 -22.41 0.48
N THR A 162 0.15 -21.76 1.09
CA THR A 162 -0.87 -20.97 0.41
C THR A 162 -0.43 -19.56 0.07
N PHE A 163 0.76 -19.13 0.52
CA PHE A 163 1.27 -17.79 0.23
C PHE A 163 1.65 -17.68 -1.26
N PRO A 164 1.08 -16.71 -1.99
CA PRO A 164 1.35 -16.54 -3.43
C PRO A 164 2.68 -15.78 -3.64
N VAL A 165 3.79 -16.53 -3.72
CA VAL A 165 5.11 -15.93 -3.98
C VAL A 165 5.15 -15.37 -5.40
N MET A 166 5.50 -14.08 -5.52
CA MET A 166 5.70 -13.43 -6.80
C MET A 166 7.14 -13.62 -7.26
N GLN A 167 7.36 -13.58 -8.59
CA GLN A 167 8.69 -13.77 -9.18
C GLN A 167 9.72 -12.75 -8.66
N VAL A 168 9.28 -11.53 -8.33
CA VAL A 168 10.16 -10.45 -7.84
C VAL A 168 10.39 -10.50 -6.34
N ASP A 169 9.69 -11.37 -5.60
CA ASP A 169 9.80 -11.46 -4.15
C ASP A 169 11.10 -12.15 -3.74
N THR A 170 11.93 -11.45 -2.97
CA THR A 170 13.20 -11.93 -2.45
C THR A 170 13.34 -11.77 -0.94
N VAL A 171 12.51 -10.92 -0.33
CA VAL A 171 12.51 -10.62 1.12
C VAL A 171 11.11 -10.81 1.65
N PHE A 172 10.99 -11.50 2.80
CA PHE A 172 9.69 -11.89 3.35
C PHE A 172 9.56 -11.44 4.82
N TYR A 173 8.35 -11.09 5.19
CA TYR A 173 7.99 -10.61 6.53
C TYR A 173 6.70 -11.24 7.02
N GLN A 174 6.56 -11.28 8.34
CA GLN A 174 5.30 -11.63 9.00
C GLN A 174 4.96 -10.63 10.10
N TYR A 175 3.68 -10.49 10.35
CA TYR A 175 3.11 -9.75 11.47
C TYR A 175 2.10 -10.62 12.18
N CYS A 176 2.33 -10.91 13.45
CA CYS A 176 1.42 -11.71 14.27
C CYS A 176 0.46 -10.80 15.04
N ILE A 177 -0.83 -11.05 14.93
CA ILE A 177 -1.86 -10.31 15.63
C ILE A 177 -2.00 -10.88 17.04
N ALA A 178 -1.88 -9.99 18.01
CA ALA A 178 -1.99 -10.36 19.42
C ALA A 178 -3.45 -10.68 19.80
#